data_2a815cc00469ee6ab2b13707a50b80a8
#
_entry.id   2a815cc00469ee6ab2b13707a50b80a8
#
_cell.length_a   1.000
_cell.length_b   1.000
_cell.length_c   1.000
_cell.angle_alpha   90.00
_cell.angle_beta   90.00
_cell.angle_gamma   90.00
#
_symmetry.space_group_name_H-M   'P 1'
#
loop_
_entity.id
_entity.type
_entity.pdbx_description
1 polymer ?
#
loop_
_entity_poly.entity_id
_entity_poly.type
_entity_poly.pdbx_seq_one_letter_code
_entity_poly.pdbx_strand_id
1 'polypeptide(L)'
;MKYFGEGLSEEHKALNKVIRKKQSTKEAINIFLDIHKQLHRTNIKDREENETDRLFGDLKPQEYAVMPGKDDETIAWVVWHIARIEDLTMGILAARGNQLFDEYWSRKIHSPIKDTGNALTNEEIMAFSKQVNCKELLNYRSAVGERTREIVSRFTYEDMIRDVNEADLMKIKAEGGVTSQKDSVWLLEFWGNKDVAGLLLMPPTRHVMLHLNDCCKWKEKIRTRTKFFLE
;
A
#
# COMPACT_ATOMS: atom_id res chain seq x y z
N MET A 1 -4.87 1.20 21.76
CA MET A 1 -5.02 0.28 20.61
C MET A 1 -3.66 -0.28 20.25
N LYS A 2 -3.57 -1.56 19.97
CA LYS A 2 -2.35 -2.15 19.39
C LYS A 2 -2.37 -1.88 17.89
N TYR A 3 -1.32 -1.24 17.40
CA TYR A 3 -1.20 -0.89 15.99
C TYR A 3 -0.39 -1.95 15.22
N PHE A 4 -0.48 -1.86 13.90
CA PHE A 4 0.41 -2.62 13.02
C PHE A 4 1.87 -2.40 13.44
N GLY A 5 2.62 -3.48 13.63
CA GLY A 5 4.03 -3.41 14.02
C GLY A 5 4.39 -4.23 15.24
N GLU A 6 3.49 -4.45 16.18
CA GLU A 6 3.74 -5.39 17.27
C GLU A 6 3.69 -6.84 16.74
N GLY A 7 4.77 -7.59 16.91
CA GLY A 7 4.94 -8.89 16.25
C GLY A 7 5.40 -8.76 14.80
N LEU A 8 4.67 -8.02 13.96
CA LEU A 8 5.03 -7.82 12.55
C LEU A 8 6.40 -7.14 12.37
N SER A 9 6.81 -6.26 13.28
CA SER A 9 8.14 -5.66 13.25
C SER A 9 9.24 -6.69 13.46
N GLU A 10 9.04 -7.69 14.30
CA GLU A 10 10.00 -8.76 14.53
C GLU A 10 10.05 -9.72 13.34
N GLU A 11 8.89 -10.07 12.77
CA GLU A 11 8.81 -10.86 11.54
C GLU A 11 9.49 -10.14 10.37
N HIS A 12 9.29 -8.82 10.23
CA HIS A 12 9.97 -8.02 9.21
C HIS A 12 11.48 -7.99 9.41
N LYS A 13 11.98 -7.91 10.65
CA LYS A 13 13.41 -8.05 10.94
C LYS A 13 13.94 -9.44 10.57
N ALA A 14 13.15 -10.49 10.85
CA ALA A 14 13.50 -11.86 10.44
C ALA A 14 13.57 -11.98 8.92
N LEU A 15 12.57 -11.47 8.19
CA LEU A 15 12.57 -11.40 6.73
C LEU A 15 13.83 -10.73 6.19
N ASN A 16 14.17 -9.54 6.72
CA ASN A 16 15.37 -8.81 6.26
C ASN A 16 16.67 -9.60 6.43
N LYS A 17 16.78 -10.44 7.47
CA LYS A 17 17.96 -11.28 7.72
C LYS A 17 18.12 -12.42 6.70
N VAL A 18 17.03 -12.88 6.08
CA VAL A 18 17.03 -14.11 5.26
C VAL A 18 16.76 -13.86 3.77
N ILE A 19 16.09 -12.74 3.41
CA ILE A 19 15.53 -12.52 2.07
C ILE A 19 16.57 -12.55 0.93
N ARG A 20 17.84 -12.26 1.22
CA ARG A 20 18.96 -12.31 0.25
C ARG A 20 19.84 -13.55 0.40
N LYS A 21 19.37 -14.59 1.12
CA LYS A 21 20.12 -15.84 1.29
C LYS A 21 19.52 -16.94 0.41
N LYS A 22 20.29 -17.47 -0.51
CA LYS A 22 19.84 -18.53 -1.45
C LYS A 22 19.20 -19.71 -0.75
N GLN A 23 19.80 -20.20 0.33
CA GLN A 23 19.30 -21.34 1.08
C GLN A 23 18.00 -21.04 1.87
N SER A 24 17.67 -19.76 2.06
CA SER A 24 16.47 -19.33 2.80
C SER A 24 15.37 -18.76 1.91
N THR A 25 15.43 -18.92 0.60
CA THR A 25 14.44 -18.34 -0.35
C THR A 25 13.01 -18.71 0.02
N LYS A 26 12.75 -20.00 0.29
CA LYS A 26 11.41 -20.48 0.66
C LYS A 26 10.95 -19.92 2.01
N GLU A 27 11.86 -19.84 2.99
CA GLU A 27 11.61 -19.23 4.29
C GLU A 27 11.24 -17.74 4.13
N ALA A 28 12.01 -16.99 3.33
CA ALA A 28 11.76 -15.58 3.05
C ALA A 28 10.39 -15.35 2.39
N ILE A 29 10.03 -16.19 1.40
CA ILE A 29 8.71 -16.13 0.76
C ILE A 29 7.61 -16.35 1.81
N ASN A 30 7.71 -17.36 2.65
CA ASN A 30 6.70 -17.66 3.66
C ASN A 30 6.55 -16.51 4.66
N ILE A 31 7.66 -15.99 5.22
CA ILE A 31 7.62 -14.86 6.15
C ILE A 31 7.00 -13.63 5.48
N PHE A 32 7.38 -13.33 4.22
CA PHE A 32 6.77 -12.22 3.47
C PHE A 32 5.27 -12.41 3.32
N LEU A 33 4.81 -13.59 2.90
CA LEU A 33 3.39 -13.87 2.69
C LEU A 33 2.58 -13.77 3.99
N ASP A 34 3.14 -14.20 5.11
CA ASP A 34 2.51 -14.10 6.43
C ASP A 34 2.38 -12.65 6.88
N ILE A 35 3.43 -11.83 6.78
CA ILE A 35 3.39 -10.38 7.04
C ILE A 35 2.36 -9.71 6.13
N HIS A 36 2.48 -9.94 4.82
CA HIS A 36 1.66 -9.28 3.82
C HIS A 36 0.17 -9.59 4.00
N LYS A 37 -0.17 -10.82 4.38
CA LYS A 37 -1.54 -11.24 4.68
C LYS A 37 -2.15 -10.44 5.84
N GLN A 38 -1.37 -10.10 6.85
CA GLN A 38 -1.84 -9.29 7.99
C GLN A 38 -2.11 -7.83 7.62
N LEU A 39 -1.47 -7.35 6.54
CA LEU A 39 -1.58 -5.97 6.06
C LEU A 39 -2.72 -5.76 5.05
N HIS A 40 -3.41 -6.84 4.64
CA HIS A 40 -4.55 -6.80 3.73
C HIS A 40 -5.81 -7.36 4.39
N ARG A 41 -6.98 -6.91 3.90
CA ARG A 41 -8.26 -7.45 4.35
C ARG A 41 -8.36 -8.95 4.06
N THR A 42 -9.00 -9.67 4.96
CA THR A 42 -9.33 -11.08 4.73
C THR A 42 -10.56 -11.15 3.81
N ASN A 43 -10.41 -11.76 2.65
CA ASN A 43 -11.53 -11.96 1.70
C ASN A 43 -12.34 -13.25 1.99
N ILE A 44 -12.06 -13.94 3.10
CA ILE A 44 -12.61 -15.28 3.40
C ILE A 44 -13.47 -15.18 4.65
N LYS A 45 -14.76 -15.51 4.52
CA LYS A 45 -15.79 -15.44 5.58
C LYS A 45 -15.50 -16.30 6.82
N ASP A 46 -14.63 -17.29 6.71
CA ASP A 46 -14.35 -18.28 7.78
C ASP A 46 -12.97 -18.09 8.43
N ARG A 47 -12.32 -16.94 8.24
CA ARG A 47 -11.05 -16.63 8.92
C ARG A 47 -11.26 -15.59 10.01
N GLU A 48 -10.47 -15.70 11.06
CA GLU A 48 -10.41 -14.66 12.10
C GLU A 48 -10.03 -13.31 11.49
N GLU A 49 -10.75 -12.26 11.88
CA GLU A 49 -10.48 -10.89 11.48
C GLU A 49 -9.09 -10.46 11.94
N ASN A 50 -8.33 -9.90 11.01
CA ASN A 50 -7.06 -9.27 11.32
C ASN A 50 -7.23 -7.77 11.65
N GLU A 51 -6.13 -7.09 12.00
CA GLU A 51 -6.15 -5.65 12.32
C GLU A 51 -6.63 -4.78 11.14
N THR A 52 -6.35 -5.20 9.89
CA THR A 52 -6.81 -4.50 8.69
C THR A 52 -8.34 -4.58 8.56
N ASP A 53 -8.93 -5.73 8.85
CA ASP A 53 -10.38 -5.90 8.85
C ASP A 53 -11.04 -5.03 9.93
N ARG A 54 -10.46 -5.00 11.14
CA ARG A 54 -10.95 -4.17 12.25
C ARG A 54 -10.80 -2.67 11.95
N LEU A 55 -9.71 -2.28 11.27
CA LEU A 55 -9.52 -0.89 10.87
C LEU A 55 -10.61 -0.41 9.93
N PHE A 56 -10.89 -1.18 8.86
CA PHE A 56 -11.79 -0.75 7.79
C PHE A 56 -13.24 -1.21 7.96
N GLY A 57 -13.50 -2.24 8.79
CA GLY A 57 -14.79 -2.92 8.88
C GLY A 57 -15.94 -2.07 9.37
N ASP A 58 -15.69 -1.09 10.23
CA ASP A 58 -16.69 -0.21 10.82
C ASP A 58 -16.52 1.28 10.48
N LEU A 59 -15.62 1.63 9.53
CA LEU A 59 -15.46 2.99 9.05
C LEU A 59 -16.67 3.43 8.23
N LYS A 60 -17.25 4.56 8.60
CA LYS A 60 -18.32 5.20 7.82
C LYS A 60 -17.71 5.93 6.61
N PRO A 61 -18.44 6.05 5.48
CA PRO A 61 -17.93 6.73 4.28
C PRO A 61 -17.37 8.14 4.55
N GLN A 62 -17.99 8.88 5.47
CA GLN A 62 -17.55 10.24 5.82
C GLN A 62 -16.19 10.25 6.54
N GLU A 63 -15.89 9.22 7.33
CA GLU A 63 -14.63 9.13 8.09
C GLU A 63 -13.41 8.97 7.16
N TYR A 64 -13.60 8.42 5.96
CA TYR A 64 -12.53 8.28 4.96
C TYR A 64 -12.03 9.62 4.42
N ALA A 65 -12.88 10.66 4.39
CA ALA A 65 -12.58 11.96 3.82
C ALA A 65 -12.24 13.03 4.87
N VAL A 66 -12.01 12.65 6.11
CA VAL A 66 -11.61 13.59 7.17
C VAL A 66 -10.10 13.67 7.24
N MET A 67 -9.56 14.89 7.22
CA MET A 67 -8.15 15.20 7.53
C MET A 67 -8.10 15.63 9.01
N PRO A 68 -7.54 14.80 9.91
CA PRO A 68 -7.69 15.05 11.35
C PRO A 68 -6.82 16.20 11.89
N GLY A 69 -5.79 16.61 11.17
CA GLY A 69 -4.90 17.73 11.48
C GLY A 69 -4.30 18.31 10.22
N LYS A 70 -3.67 19.48 10.34
CA LYS A 70 -3.10 20.22 9.20
C LYS A 70 -1.94 19.50 8.50
N ASP A 71 -1.25 18.61 9.21
CA ASP A 71 -0.08 17.86 8.74
C ASP A 71 -0.44 16.36 8.59
N ASP A 72 -1.73 16.00 8.66
CA ASP A 72 -2.24 14.65 8.45
C ASP A 72 -2.79 14.54 7.01
N GLU A 73 -2.97 13.33 6.51
CA GLU A 73 -3.72 13.03 5.28
C GLU A 73 -5.12 12.49 5.65
N THR A 74 -5.80 11.92 4.65
CA THR A 74 -7.07 11.24 4.84
C THR A 74 -6.90 9.72 4.72
N ILE A 75 -7.80 8.96 5.34
CA ILE A 75 -7.77 7.49 5.22
C ILE A 75 -7.98 7.06 3.75
N ALA A 76 -8.83 7.76 2.98
CA ALA A 76 -9.03 7.46 1.57
C ALA A 76 -7.76 7.64 0.74
N TRP A 77 -7.03 8.75 0.97
CA TRP A 77 -5.76 8.98 0.29
C TRP A 77 -4.73 7.90 0.65
N VAL A 78 -4.62 7.54 1.93
CA VAL A 78 -3.69 6.47 2.34
C VAL A 78 -4.00 5.15 1.66
N VAL A 79 -5.28 4.74 1.61
CA VAL A 79 -5.67 3.48 0.94
C VAL A 79 -5.29 3.51 -0.54
N TRP A 80 -5.50 4.65 -1.22
CA TRP A 80 -5.05 4.87 -2.58
C TRP A 80 -3.53 4.76 -2.71
N HIS A 81 -2.82 5.56 -1.91
CA HIS A 81 -1.37 5.69 -1.95
C HIS A 81 -0.65 4.34 -1.79
N ILE A 82 -0.98 3.60 -0.73
CA ILE A 82 -0.36 2.30 -0.47
C ILE A 82 -0.73 1.27 -1.56
N ALA A 83 -1.96 1.28 -2.08
CA ALA A 83 -2.36 0.39 -3.15
C ALA A 83 -1.64 0.72 -4.47
N ARG A 84 -1.52 2.02 -4.82
CA ARG A 84 -0.82 2.42 -6.05
C ARG A 84 0.67 2.12 -5.99
N ILE A 85 1.33 2.43 -4.87
CA ILE A 85 2.75 2.11 -4.70
C ILE A 85 2.99 0.60 -4.80
N GLU A 86 2.16 -0.21 -4.17
CA GLU A 86 2.28 -1.67 -4.24
C GLU A 86 2.05 -2.19 -5.67
N ASP A 87 0.99 -1.72 -6.35
CA ASP A 87 0.67 -2.14 -7.72
C ASP A 87 1.81 -1.82 -8.71
N LEU A 88 2.34 -0.59 -8.67
CA LEU A 88 3.45 -0.17 -9.52
C LEU A 88 4.73 -0.97 -9.24
N THR A 89 5.10 -1.09 -7.96
CA THR A 89 6.36 -1.73 -7.59
C THR A 89 6.32 -3.24 -7.76
N MET A 90 5.22 -3.89 -7.43
CA MET A 90 5.11 -5.34 -7.56
C MET A 90 4.75 -5.77 -8.98
N GLY A 91 3.83 -5.07 -9.65
CA GLY A 91 3.41 -5.40 -10.99
C GLY A 91 4.45 -5.07 -12.07
N ILE A 92 5.07 -3.89 -11.99
CA ILE A 92 6.02 -3.43 -13.02
C ILE A 92 7.46 -3.78 -12.64
N LEU A 93 7.94 -3.38 -11.45
CA LEU A 93 9.36 -3.52 -11.11
C LEU A 93 9.72 -4.95 -10.70
N ALA A 94 8.96 -5.55 -9.79
CA ALA A 94 9.27 -6.88 -9.28
C ALA A 94 8.90 -7.99 -10.27
N ALA A 95 7.72 -7.94 -10.88
CA ALA A 95 7.27 -8.94 -11.84
C ALA A 95 7.68 -8.67 -13.30
N ARG A 96 8.20 -7.48 -13.65
CA ARG A 96 8.45 -7.03 -15.03
C ARG A 96 7.22 -7.14 -15.93
N GLY A 97 6.05 -6.87 -15.34
CA GLY A 97 4.76 -6.98 -16.00
C GLY A 97 4.06 -5.63 -16.16
N ASN A 98 2.78 -5.61 -15.90
CA ASN A 98 1.92 -4.43 -15.97
C ASN A 98 1.35 -4.10 -14.60
N GLN A 99 0.98 -2.85 -14.36
CA GLN A 99 0.12 -2.50 -13.24
C GLN A 99 -1.27 -3.10 -13.41
N LEU A 100 -1.99 -3.25 -12.29
CA LEU A 100 -3.39 -3.70 -12.29
C LEU A 100 -4.35 -2.53 -12.56
N PHE A 101 -3.93 -1.31 -12.17
CA PHE A 101 -4.73 -0.12 -12.36
C PHE A 101 -4.90 0.22 -13.84
N ASP A 102 -6.14 0.25 -14.29
CA ASP A 102 -6.57 0.54 -15.66
C ASP A 102 -7.82 1.43 -15.67
N GLU A 103 -8.43 1.62 -16.85
CA GLU A 103 -9.67 2.38 -17.00
C GLU A 103 -10.87 1.77 -16.26
N TYR A 104 -10.92 0.46 -16.09
CA TYR A 104 -11.96 -0.21 -15.34
C TYR A 104 -11.89 0.20 -13.85
N TRP A 105 -10.72 0.09 -13.23
CA TRP A 105 -10.52 0.52 -11.85
C TRP A 105 -10.68 2.01 -11.67
N SER A 106 -10.17 2.83 -12.61
CA SER A 106 -10.34 4.29 -12.58
C SER A 106 -11.81 4.69 -12.52
N ARG A 107 -12.64 4.07 -13.36
CA ARG A 107 -14.09 4.33 -13.37
C ARG A 107 -14.80 3.83 -12.11
N LYS A 108 -14.47 2.63 -11.62
CA LYS A 108 -15.09 2.07 -10.40
C LYS A 108 -14.78 2.87 -9.15
N ILE A 109 -13.53 3.27 -9.02
CA ILE A 109 -13.06 4.06 -7.88
C ILE A 109 -13.51 5.51 -7.99
N HIS A 110 -13.87 5.99 -9.16
CA HIS A 110 -14.07 7.41 -9.49
C HIS A 110 -12.79 8.21 -9.23
N SER A 111 -11.61 7.63 -9.52
CA SER A 111 -10.34 8.29 -9.25
C SER A 111 -10.05 9.39 -10.28
N PRO A 112 -9.78 10.64 -9.84
CA PRO A 112 -9.35 11.72 -10.74
C PRO A 112 -7.87 11.65 -11.08
N ILE A 113 -7.09 10.80 -10.41
CA ILE A 113 -5.64 10.66 -10.57
C ILE A 113 -5.25 9.23 -10.92
N LYS A 114 -4.04 9.06 -11.49
CA LYS A 114 -3.45 7.76 -11.85
C LYS A 114 -2.17 7.47 -11.07
N ASP A 115 -1.48 8.50 -10.61
CA ASP A 115 -0.23 8.41 -9.87
C ASP A 115 -0.44 8.00 -8.40
N THR A 116 0.65 7.98 -7.66
CA THR A 116 0.65 7.59 -6.24
C THR A 116 0.03 8.62 -5.30
N GLY A 117 -0.29 9.81 -5.77
CA GLY A 117 -0.84 10.91 -4.96
C GLY A 117 0.20 11.64 -4.09
N ASN A 118 1.50 11.36 -4.25
CA ASN A 118 2.55 11.95 -3.40
C ASN A 118 2.64 13.48 -3.49
N ALA A 119 2.30 14.05 -4.65
CA ALA A 119 2.44 15.49 -4.89
C ALA A 119 1.14 16.26 -4.71
N LEU A 120 0.09 15.64 -4.19
CA LEU A 120 -1.17 16.33 -3.93
C LEU A 120 -1.05 17.29 -2.74
N THR A 121 -1.63 18.48 -2.88
CA THR A 121 -1.84 19.40 -1.76
C THR A 121 -2.93 18.89 -0.83
N ASN A 122 -3.06 19.49 0.36
CA ASN A 122 -4.12 19.15 1.30
C ASN A 122 -5.53 19.33 0.70
N GLU A 123 -5.72 20.38 -0.10
CA GLU A 123 -6.98 20.66 -0.79
C GLU A 123 -7.29 19.59 -1.82
N GLU A 124 -6.29 19.16 -2.58
CA GLU A 124 -6.43 18.08 -3.58
C GLU A 124 -6.67 16.72 -2.91
N ILE A 125 -6.00 16.41 -1.81
CA ILE A 125 -6.25 15.21 -0.98
C ILE A 125 -7.71 15.21 -0.49
N MET A 126 -8.20 16.32 0.02
CA MET A 126 -9.58 16.46 0.48
C MET A 126 -10.59 16.31 -0.66
N ALA A 127 -10.32 16.90 -1.83
CA ALA A 127 -11.16 16.79 -3.01
C ALA A 127 -11.22 15.34 -3.52
N PHE A 128 -10.06 14.69 -3.66
CA PHE A 128 -9.93 13.29 -4.00
C PHE A 128 -10.76 12.41 -3.06
N SER A 129 -10.58 12.60 -1.74
CA SER A 129 -11.21 11.76 -0.71
C SER A 129 -12.73 11.86 -0.65
N LYS A 130 -13.29 13.01 -1.05
CA LYS A 130 -14.74 13.21 -1.17
C LYS A 130 -15.33 12.58 -2.43
N GLN A 131 -14.51 12.42 -3.48
CA GLN A 131 -14.96 11.93 -4.78
C GLN A 131 -14.89 10.43 -4.89
N VAL A 132 -13.87 9.78 -4.30
CA VAL A 132 -13.61 8.36 -4.52
C VAL A 132 -14.65 7.44 -3.87
N ASN A 133 -14.97 6.36 -4.57
CA ASN A 133 -15.74 5.26 -4.02
C ASN A 133 -14.84 4.40 -3.11
N CYS A 134 -14.93 4.61 -1.80
CA CYS A 134 -14.08 3.93 -0.82
C CYS A 134 -14.25 2.39 -0.83
N LYS A 135 -15.44 1.87 -1.13
CA LYS A 135 -15.66 0.42 -1.25
C LYS A 135 -14.86 -0.16 -2.42
N GLU A 136 -14.94 0.47 -3.58
CA GLU A 136 -14.20 0.01 -4.77
C GLU A 136 -12.70 0.27 -4.63
N LEU A 137 -12.29 1.30 -3.92
CA LEU A 137 -10.90 1.54 -3.57
C LEU A 137 -10.32 0.41 -2.68
N LEU A 138 -11.08 -0.05 -1.68
CA LEU A 138 -10.70 -1.21 -0.87
C LEU A 138 -10.69 -2.52 -1.69
N ASN A 139 -11.60 -2.68 -2.65
CA ASN A 139 -11.63 -3.82 -3.56
C ASN A 139 -10.38 -3.83 -4.46
N TYR A 140 -10.01 -2.66 -5.00
CA TYR A 140 -8.76 -2.51 -5.78
C TYR A 140 -7.53 -2.88 -4.94
N ARG A 141 -7.43 -2.35 -3.72
CA ARG A 141 -6.33 -2.69 -2.81
C ARG A 141 -6.27 -4.19 -2.52
N SER A 142 -7.41 -4.85 -2.35
CA SER A 142 -7.47 -6.32 -2.17
C SER A 142 -6.97 -7.07 -3.41
N ALA A 143 -7.39 -6.66 -4.60
CA ALA A 143 -6.93 -7.26 -5.87
C ALA A 143 -5.42 -7.07 -6.09
N VAL A 144 -4.86 -5.89 -5.75
CA VAL A 144 -3.42 -5.65 -5.76
C VAL A 144 -2.71 -6.60 -4.80
N GLY A 145 -3.19 -6.75 -3.58
CA GLY A 145 -2.60 -7.63 -2.59
C GLY A 145 -2.65 -9.12 -2.98
N GLU A 146 -3.73 -9.58 -3.59
CA GLU A 146 -3.84 -10.94 -4.13
C GLU A 146 -2.79 -11.18 -5.22
N ARG A 147 -2.68 -10.24 -6.15
CA ARG A 147 -1.67 -10.31 -7.21
C ARG A 147 -0.24 -10.27 -6.68
N THR A 148 0.05 -9.42 -5.70
CA THR A 148 1.37 -9.39 -5.04
C THR A 148 1.73 -10.76 -4.46
N ARG A 149 0.81 -11.43 -3.76
CA ARG A 149 1.03 -12.77 -3.21
C ARG A 149 1.27 -13.81 -4.30
N GLU A 150 0.53 -13.76 -5.40
CA GLU A 150 0.76 -14.65 -6.55
C GLU A 150 2.15 -14.45 -7.16
N ILE A 151 2.56 -13.20 -7.36
CA ILE A 151 3.88 -12.86 -7.88
C ILE A 151 4.98 -13.43 -6.97
N VAL A 152 4.95 -13.09 -5.69
CA VAL A 152 6.00 -13.45 -4.73
C VAL A 152 6.05 -14.95 -4.48
N SER A 153 4.92 -15.66 -4.50
CA SER A 153 4.88 -17.12 -4.32
C SER A 153 5.67 -17.90 -5.39
N ARG A 154 5.95 -17.27 -6.52
CA ARG A 154 6.67 -17.87 -7.67
C ARG A 154 8.13 -17.43 -7.76
N PHE A 155 8.58 -16.53 -6.88
CA PHE A 155 9.93 -15.99 -6.94
C PHE A 155 10.98 -17.04 -6.64
N THR A 156 12.06 -16.97 -7.39
CA THR A 156 13.32 -17.66 -7.13
C THR A 156 14.27 -16.74 -6.34
N TYR A 157 15.41 -17.30 -5.93
CA TYR A 157 16.48 -16.49 -5.35
C TYR A 157 16.97 -15.41 -6.33
N GLU A 158 17.13 -15.79 -7.59
CA GLU A 158 17.60 -14.91 -8.66
C GLU A 158 16.64 -13.74 -8.91
N ASP A 159 15.33 -13.97 -8.75
CA ASP A 159 14.34 -12.89 -8.82
C ASP A 159 14.53 -11.90 -7.66
N MET A 160 14.75 -12.40 -6.44
CA MET A 160 14.86 -11.54 -5.25
C MET A 160 16.09 -10.63 -5.25
N ILE A 161 17.23 -11.10 -5.76
CA ILE A 161 18.48 -10.33 -5.80
C ILE A 161 18.64 -9.49 -7.07
N ARG A 162 17.67 -9.54 -7.96
CA ARG A 162 17.67 -8.80 -9.21
C ARG A 162 17.45 -7.32 -8.96
N ASP A 163 18.32 -6.49 -9.51
CA ASP A 163 18.19 -5.04 -9.47
C ASP A 163 16.98 -4.55 -10.28
N VAL A 164 16.38 -3.46 -9.82
CA VAL A 164 15.40 -2.71 -10.60
C VAL A 164 16.09 -2.11 -11.82
N ASN A 165 15.48 -2.25 -13.00
CA ASN A 165 16.05 -1.69 -14.22
C ASN A 165 15.39 -0.35 -14.60
N GLU A 166 16.13 0.44 -15.37
CA GLU A 166 15.68 1.77 -15.80
C GLU A 166 14.47 1.71 -16.73
N ALA A 167 14.36 0.70 -17.58
CA ALA A 167 13.24 0.57 -18.52
C ALA A 167 11.89 0.41 -17.78
N ASP A 168 11.88 -0.38 -16.69
CA ASP A 168 10.68 -0.55 -15.87
C ASP A 168 10.33 0.73 -15.09
N LEU A 169 11.32 1.50 -14.64
CA LEU A 169 11.10 2.83 -14.03
C LEU A 169 10.52 3.82 -15.04
N MET A 170 11.06 3.84 -16.26
CA MET A 170 10.54 4.67 -17.34
C MET A 170 9.12 4.27 -17.74
N LYS A 171 8.79 2.98 -17.68
CA LYS A 171 7.42 2.49 -17.89
C LYS A 171 6.45 3.06 -16.85
N ILE A 172 6.80 3.04 -15.55
CA ILE A 172 5.98 3.67 -14.50
C ILE A 172 5.70 5.14 -14.83
N LYS A 173 6.74 5.87 -15.23
CA LYS A 173 6.60 7.29 -15.60
C LYS A 173 5.70 7.47 -16.83
N ALA A 174 5.90 6.68 -17.87
CA ALA A 174 5.13 6.76 -19.12
C ALA A 174 3.65 6.40 -18.91
N GLU A 175 3.35 5.47 -18.01
CA GLU A 175 1.99 5.07 -17.65
C GLU A 175 1.32 6.01 -16.62
N GLY A 176 2.04 7.08 -16.18
CA GLY A 176 1.52 8.08 -15.26
C GLY A 176 1.47 7.64 -13.80
N GLY A 177 2.28 6.64 -13.42
CA GLY A 177 2.38 6.19 -12.02
C GLY A 177 3.04 7.21 -11.10
N VAL A 178 3.84 8.11 -11.65
CA VAL A 178 4.41 9.29 -10.97
C VAL A 178 4.24 10.53 -11.85
N THR A 179 4.14 11.72 -11.23
CA THR A 179 4.14 13.01 -11.92
C THR A 179 5.57 13.55 -12.08
N SER A 180 5.73 14.64 -12.82
CA SER A 180 7.02 15.36 -12.94
C SER A 180 7.36 16.23 -11.72
N GLN A 181 6.45 16.38 -10.77
CA GLN A 181 6.65 17.18 -9.58
C GLN A 181 7.69 16.51 -8.66
N LYS A 182 8.50 17.35 -7.98
CA LYS A 182 9.59 16.89 -7.11
C LYS A 182 9.10 15.87 -6.08
N ASP A 183 7.95 16.12 -5.47
CA ASP A 183 7.37 15.28 -4.40
C ASP A 183 6.77 13.95 -4.91
N SER A 184 6.77 13.72 -6.22
CA SER A 184 6.36 12.48 -6.85
C SER A 184 7.53 11.76 -7.55
N VAL A 185 8.29 12.47 -8.38
CA VAL A 185 9.33 11.87 -9.25
C VAL A 185 10.48 11.22 -8.49
N TRP A 186 10.78 11.65 -7.27
CA TRP A 186 11.85 11.08 -6.44
C TRP A 186 11.66 9.58 -6.15
N LEU A 187 10.41 9.09 -6.24
CA LEU A 187 10.10 7.67 -6.08
C LEU A 187 10.84 6.80 -7.09
N LEU A 188 11.07 7.29 -8.31
CA LEU A 188 11.80 6.53 -9.34
C LEU A 188 13.25 6.30 -8.93
N GLU A 189 13.93 7.31 -8.39
CA GLU A 189 15.28 7.15 -7.86
C GLU A 189 15.29 6.24 -6.63
N PHE A 190 14.33 6.44 -5.72
CA PHE A 190 14.22 5.61 -4.52
C PHE A 190 14.02 4.12 -4.83
N TRP A 191 13.17 3.80 -5.82
CA TRP A 191 12.96 2.41 -6.25
C TRP A 191 14.12 1.90 -7.09
N GLY A 192 14.71 2.74 -7.95
CA GLY A 192 15.83 2.39 -8.82
C GLY A 192 17.10 1.97 -8.08
N ASN A 193 17.27 2.45 -6.85
CA ASN A 193 18.39 2.09 -5.96
C ASN A 193 18.14 0.77 -5.20
N LYS A 194 17.16 -0.05 -5.60
CA LYS A 194 16.81 -1.29 -4.89
C LYS A 194 16.93 -2.51 -5.80
N ASP A 195 17.22 -3.63 -5.15
CA ASP A 195 16.87 -4.95 -5.68
C ASP A 195 15.41 -5.31 -5.35
N VAL A 196 14.89 -6.38 -5.93
CA VAL A 196 13.53 -6.85 -5.67
C VAL A 196 13.31 -7.16 -4.18
N ALA A 197 14.30 -7.73 -3.49
CA ALA A 197 14.23 -7.93 -2.04
C ALA A 197 14.02 -6.62 -1.28
N GLY A 198 14.68 -5.54 -1.68
CA GLY A 198 14.48 -4.20 -1.12
C GLY A 198 13.09 -3.64 -1.40
N LEU A 199 12.49 -3.95 -2.55
CA LEU A 199 11.09 -3.63 -2.83
C LEU A 199 10.16 -4.41 -1.91
N LEU A 200 10.36 -5.71 -1.71
CA LEU A 200 9.55 -6.53 -0.79
C LEU A 200 9.61 -6.02 0.66
N LEU A 201 10.78 -5.54 1.09
CA LEU A 201 10.98 -5.02 2.45
C LEU A 201 10.36 -3.66 2.70
N MET A 202 9.95 -2.91 1.69
CA MET A 202 9.47 -1.53 1.89
C MET A 202 8.06 -1.31 1.32
N PRO A 203 7.80 -1.23 0.00
CA PRO A 203 6.48 -0.92 -0.54
C PRO A 203 5.33 -1.76 0.02
N PRO A 204 5.31 -3.11 -0.11
CA PRO A 204 4.17 -3.92 0.32
C PRO A 204 4.19 -4.33 1.80
N THR A 205 5.20 -3.92 2.57
CA THR A 205 5.36 -4.33 3.97
C THR A 205 5.51 -3.13 4.90
N ARG A 206 6.76 -2.67 5.16
CA ARG A 206 7.02 -1.62 6.16
C ARG A 206 6.29 -0.31 5.86
N HIS A 207 6.25 0.12 4.62
CA HIS A 207 5.53 1.32 4.20
C HIS A 207 4.03 1.21 4.52
N VAL A 208 3.43 0.07 4.21
CA VAL A 208 2.01 -0.21 4.53
C VAL A 208 1.78 -0.19 6.05
N MET A 209 2.67 -0.81 6.85
CA MET A 209 2.56 -0.78 8.32
C MET A 209 2.51 0.63 8.88
N LEU A 210 3.38 1.53 8.37
CA LEU A 210 3.44 2.92 8.84
C LEU A 210 2.12 3.64 8.56
N HIS A 211 1.65 3.58 7.33
CA HIS A 211 0.40 4.24 6.92
C HIS A 211 -0.86 3.66 7.58
N LEU A 212 -0.93 2.35 7.78
CA LEU A 212 -2.05 1.75 8.51
C LEU A 212 -2.04 2.13 10.00
N ASN A 213 -0.86 2.30 10.61
CA ASN A 213 -0.75 2.85 11.96
C ASN A 213 -1.30 4.27 12.05
N ASP A 214 -1.02 5.12 11.07
CA ASP A 214 -1.55 6.48 11.03
C ASP A 214 -3.08 6.47 10.83
N CYS A 215 -3.60 5.61 9.95
CA CYS A 215 -5.05 5.40 9.82
C CYS A 215 -5.71 4.99 11.14
N CYS A 216 -5.10 4.12 11.94
CA CYS A 216 -5.61 3.73 13.26
C CYS A 216 -5.70 4.93 14.21
N LYS A 217 -4.62 5.74 14.29
CA LYS A 217 -4.59 6.97 15.11
C LYS A 217 -5.64 7.98 14.65
N TRP A 218 -5.77 8.17 13.34
CA TRP A 218 -6.73 9.10 12.77
C TRP A 218 -8.18 8.65 13.01
N LYS A 219 -8.48 7.37 12.86
CA LYS A 219 -9.80 6.82 13.19
C LYS A 219 -10.20 7.14 14.63
N GLU A 220 -9.28 6.96 15.59
CA GLU A 220 -9.53 7.33 17.00
C GLU A 220 -9.72 8.84 17.16
N LYS A 221 -8.85 9.65 16.56
CA LYS A 221 -8.90 11.11 16.63
C LYS A 221 -10.19 11.68 16.04
N ILE A 222 -10.65 11.14 14.90
CA ILE A 222 -11.90 11.52 14.24
C ILE A 222 -13.08 11.21 15.17
N ARG A 223 -13.16 10.02 15.73
CA ARG A 223 -14.28 9.57 16.56
C ARG A 223 -14.32 10.25 17.92
N THR A 224 -13.18 10.57 18.51
CA THR A 224 -13.10 11.33 19.76
C THR A 224 -13.58 12.77 19.57
N ARG A 225 -13.19 13.43 18.47
CA ARG A 225 -13.63 14.79 18.15
C ARG A 225 -15.13 14.88 17.84
N THR A 226 -15.69 13.90 17.15
CA THR A 226 -17.12 13.87 16.83
C THR A 226 -17.99 13.83 18.09
N LYS A 227 -17.50 13.27 19.21
CA LYS A 227 -18.21 13.30 20.49
C LYS A 227 -18.32 14.71 21.10
N PHE A 228 -17.36 15.59 20.84
CA PHE A 228 -17.38 16.98 21.33
C PHE A 228 -18.35 17.90 20.57
N PHE A 229 -18.82 17.50 19.40
CA PHE A 229 -19.77 18.28 18.59
C PHE A 229 -21.21 17.78 18.68
N LEU A 230 -21.45 16.69 19.43
CA LEU A 230 -22.78 16.10 19.64
C LEU A 230 -23.30 16.30 21.06
N GLU A 231 -22.53 16.96 21.94
CA GLU A 231 -22.94 17.50 23.26
C GLU A 231 -23.12 19.01 23.17
#